data_41cf34a2b4e9f1d18859be3fa244faf9
#
_entry.id   41cf34a2b4e9f1d18859be3fa244faf9
#
_cell.length_a   1.000
_cell.length_b   1.000
_cell.length_c   1.000
_cell.angle_alpha   90.00
_cell.angle_beta   90.00
_cell.angle_gamma   90.00
#
_symmetry.space_group_name_H-M   'P 1'
#
loop_
_entity.id
_entity.type
_entity.pdbx_description
1 polymer ?
#
loop_
_entity_poly.entity_id
_entity_poly.type
_entity_poly.pdbx_seq_one_letter_code
_entity_poly.pdbx_strand_id
1 'polypeptide(L)'
;MLDRVKLALLITSDDFDAELTTMIEAAATDLGIAGVEGLTVTTDSEDAIIIQAIITYCGYRFELMHGSLNRSAAFKKSYDEQKAQLGMATNYTVWTS
;
A
#
# COMPACT_ATOMS: atom_id res chain seq x y z
N MET A 1 -10.38 1.25 1.52
CA MET A 1 -9.04 0.64 1.37
C MET A 1 -8.87 -0.66 2.12
N LEU A 2 -9.37 -0.74 3.34
CA LEU A 2 -9.16 -1.93 4.16
C LEU A 2 -9.66 -3.21 3.47
N ASP A 3 -10.88 -3.19 2.95
CA ASP A 3 -11.44 -4.37 2.30
C ASP A 3 -10.62 -4.80 1.10
N ARG A 4 -10.11 -3.85 0.35
CA ARG A 4 -9.30 -4.14 -0.83
C ARG A 4 -7.96 -4.76 -0.44
N VAL A 5 -7.34 -4.26 0.62
CA VAL A 5 -6.09 -4.84 1.12
C VAL A 5 -6.34 -6.26 1.63
N LYS A 6 -7.40 -6.45 2.39
CA LYS A 6 -7.73 -7.79 2.91
C LYS A 6 -7.96 -8.78 1.77
N LEU A 7 -8.69 -8.37 0.75
CA LEU A 7 -8.96 -9.24 -0.40
C LEU A 7 -7.65 -9.59 -1.12
N ALA A 8 -6.80 -8.60 -1.35
CA ALA A 8 -5.56 -8.82 -2.08
C ALA A 8 -4.59 -9.72 -1.33
N LEU A 9 -4.57 -9.63 0.01
CA LEU A 9 -3.69 -10.44 0.83
C LEU A 9 -4.34 -11.73 1.31
N LEU A 10 -5.57 -11.99 0.88
CA LEU A 10 -6.33 -13.19 1.25
C LEU A 10 -6.56 -13.29 2.76
N ILE A 11 -6.76 -12.17 3.40
CA ILE A 11 -7.05 -12.11 4.83
C ILE A 11 -8.56 -12.09 5.01
N THR A 12 -9.10 -13.11 5.68
CA THR A 12 -10.54 -13.22 5.89
C THR A 12 -10.96 -12.85 7.31
N SER A 13 -10.02 -12.87 8.25
CA SER A 13 -10.30 -12.54 9.64
C SER A 13 -10.35 -11.03 9.85
N ASP A 14 -11.19 -10.60 10.80
CA ASP A 14 -11.23 -9.20 11.22
C ASP A 14 -10.23 -8.91 12.33
N ASP A 15 -9.48 -9.90 12.78
CA ASP A 15 -8.54 -9.75 13.89
C ASP A 15 -7.42 -8.76 13.59
N PHE A 16 -7.12 -8.53 12.32
CA PHE A 16 -6.03 -7.66 11.90
C PHE A 16 -6.50 -6.31 11.36
N ASP A 17 -7.79 -6.00 11.48
CA ASP A 17 -8.35 -4.80 10.85
C ASP A 17 -7.67 -3.52 11.36
N ALA A 18 -7.49 -3.39 12.67
CA ALA A 18 -6.86 -2.20 13.24
C ALA A 18 -5.40 -2.09 12.80
N GLU A 19 -4.69 -3.21 12.79
CA GLU A 19 -3.30 -3.26 12.37
C GLU A 19 -3.16 -2.90 10.90
N LEU A 20 -4.03 -3.46 10.05
CA LEU A 20 -4.01 -3.17 8.62
C LEU A 20 -4.35 -1.70 8.35
N THR A 21 -5.30 -1.15 9.09
CA THR A 21 -5.63 0.27 8.96
C THR A 21 -4.42 1.15 9.26
N THR A 22 -3.68 0.81 10.30
CA THR A 22 -2.46 1.54 10.64
C THR A 22 -1.42 1.40 9.53
N MET A 23 -1.29 0.23 8.95
CA MET A 23 -0.36 0.01 7.83
C MET A 23 -0.74 0.84 6.60
N ILE A 24 -2.05 0.92 6.32
CA ILE A 24 -2.54 1.73 5.19
C ILE A 24 -2.17 3.20 5.40
N GLU A 25 -2.36 3.70 6.61
CA GLU A 25 -2.00 5.08 6.92
C GLU A 25 -0.50 5.31 6.82
N ALA A 26 0.28 4.34 7.29
CA ALA A 26 1.73 4.43 7.19
C ALA A 26 2.18 4.43 5.73
N ALA A 27 1.55 3.61 4.89
CA ALA A 27 1.86 3.59 3.48
C ALA A 27 1.58 4.93 2.82
N ALA A 28 0.43 5.53 3.14
CA ALA A 28 0.06 6.83 2.59
C ALA A 28 1.09 7.90 3.00
N THR A 29 1.49 7.86 4.25
CA THR A 29 2.50 8.81 4.76
C THR A 29 3.82 8.62 4.03
N ASP A 30 4.25 7.37 3.84
CA ASP A 30 5.50 7.09 3.15
C ASP A 30 5.45 7.52 1.69
N LEU A 31 4.29 7.42 1.06
CA LEU A 31 4.11 7.86 -0.32
C LEU A 31 3.86 9.36 -0.43
N GLY A 32 3.69 10.06 0.68
CA GLY A 32 3.43 11.49 0.68
C GLY A 32 2.02 11.85 0.24
N ILE A 33 1.08 10.95 0.44
CA ILE A 33 -0.30 11.15 0.02
C ILE A 33 -1.13 11.53 1.25
N ALA A 34 -1.83 12.65 1.17
CA ALA A 34 -2.74 13.07 2.22
C ALA A 34 -4.12 12.50 1.91
N GLY A 35 -4.79 11.97 2.94
CA GLY A 35 -6.18 11.56 2.81
C GLY A 35 -6.38 10.28 2.02
N VAL A 36 -5.85 9.16 2.54
CA VAL A 36 -6.02 7.86 1.88
C VAL A 36 -7.49 7.49 1.74
N GLU A 37 -8.30 7.87 2.71
CA GLU A 37 -9.72 7.58 2.66
C GLU A 37 -10.41 8.28 1.48
N GLY A 38 -9.77 9.30 0.93
CA GLY A 38 -10.26 9.95 -0.27
C GLY A 38 -9.95 9.17 -1.54
N LEU A 39 -9.11 8.15 -1.44
CA LEU A 39 -8.84 7.27 -2.57
C LEU A 39 -10.01 6.33 -2.72
N THR A 40 -10.88 6.64 -3.64
CA THR A 40 -12.00 5.77 -3.91
C THR A 40 -11.54 4.59 -4.75
N VAL A 41 -12.36 3.57 -4.82
CA VAL A 41 -12.11 2.46 -5.73
C VAL A 41 -12.47 2.97 -7.11
N THR A 42 -11.63 3.79 -7.65
CA THR A 42 -11.94 4.43 -8.92
C THR A 42 -11.45 3.60 -10.07
N THR A 43 -11.90 3.99 -11.21
CA THR A 43 -11.41 3.43 -12.46
C THR A 43 -10.21 4.22 -12.96
N ASP A 44 -9.81 5.24 -12.26
CA ASP A 44 -8.68 6.05 -12.64
C ASP A 44 -7.40 5.22 -12.49
N SER A 45 -6.64 5.12 -13.55
CA SER A 45 -5.43 4.31 -13.56
C SER A 45 -4.38 4.85 -12.58
N GLU A 46 -4.37 6.14 -12.34
CA GLU A 46 -3.44 6.73 -11.38
C GLU A 46 -3.75 6.27 -9.97
N ASP A 47 -5.03 6.27 -9.61
CA ASP A 47 -5.46 5.77 -8.32
C ASP A 47 -5.16 4.28 -8.19
N ALA A 48 -5.31 3.52 -9.27
CA ALA A 48 -5.01 2.10 -9.26
C ALA A 48 -3.54 1.84 -8.93
N ILE A 49 -2.64 2.65 -9.45
CA ILE A 49 -1.22 2.51 -9.16
C ILE A 49 -0.93 2.80 -7.68
N ILE A 50 -1.54 3.85 -7.15
CA ILE A 50 -1.40 4.21 -5.75
C ILE A 50 -1.95 3.10 -4.86
N ILE A 51 -3.14 2.59 -5.20
CA ILE A 51 -3.76 1.52 -4.45
C ILE A 51 -2.87 0.28 -4.43
N GLN A 52 -2.29 -0.05 -5.58
CA GLN A 52 -1.40 -1.21 -5.67
C GLN A 52 -0.17 -1.02 -4.79
N ALA A 53 0.41 0.17 -4.76
CA ALA A 53 1.56 0.44 -3.90
C ALA A 53 1.20 0.30 -2.42
N ILE A 54 0.03 0.78 -2.03
CA ILE A 54 -0.44 0.64 -0.65
C ILE A 54 -0.62 -0.83 -0.29
N ILE A 55 -1.23 -1.61 -1.18
CA ILE A 55 -1.42 -3.05 -0.95
C ILE A 55 -0.07 -3.74 -0.77
N THR A 56 0.90 -3.41 -1.62
CA THR A 56 2.22 -4.02 -1.56
C THR A 56 2.93 -3.67 -0.25
N TYR A 57 2.81 -2.43 0.19
CA TYR A 57 3.37 -2.02 1.48
C TYR A 57 2.74 -2.81 2.62
N CYS A 58 1.42 -2.95 2.61
CA CYS A 58 0.73 -3.72 3.64
C CYS A 58 1.16 -5.19 3.62
N GLY A 59 1.35 -5.76 2.43
CA GLY A 59 1.87 -7.11 2.30
C GLY A 59 3.24 -7.26 2.92
N TYR A 60 4.12 -6.32 2.67
CA TYR A 60 5.45 -6.30 3.25
C TYR A 60 5.39 -6.29 4.79
N ARG A 61 4.61 -5.36 5.34
CA ARG A 61 4.53 -5.24 6.80
C ARG A 61 3.82 -6.43 7.44
N PHE A 62 2.76 -6.91 6.82
CA PHE A 62 2.01 -8.03 7.35
C PHE A 62 2.85 -9.30 7.38
N GLU A 63 3.55 -9.59 6.29
CA GLU A 63 4.40 -10.79 6.24
C GLU A 63 5.59 -10.67 7.17
N LEU A 64 6.09 -9.46 7.38
CA LEU A 64 7.18 -9.26 8.33
C LEU A 64 6.77 -9.60 9.76
N MET A 65 5.53 -9.28 10.12
CA MET A 65 5.05 -9.46 11.49
C MET A 65 4.39 -10.81 11.73
N HIS A 66 3.76 -11.38 10.71
CA HIS A 66 2.92 -12.57 10.89
C HIS A 66 3.22 -13.70 9.93
N GLY A 67 4.11 -13.51 8.99
CA GLY A 67 4.31 -14.48 7.94
C GLY A 67 5.77 -14.78 7.64
N SER A 68 6.08 -14.82 6.36
CA SER A 68 7.38 -15.23 5.85
C SER A 68 8.28 -14.03 5.58
N LEU A 69 9.51 -14.09 6.08
CA LEU A 69 10.49 -13.05 5.79
C LEU A 69 10.83 -13.00 4.30
N ASN A 70 10.80 -14.13 3.62
CA ASN A 70 11.05 -14.16 2.17
C ASN A 70 9.94 -13.44 1.42
N ARG A 71 8.69 -13.64 1.81
CA ARG A 71 7.57 -12.93 1.20
C ARG A 71 7.61 -11.44 1.52
N SER A 72 7.96 -11.13 2.77
CA SER A 72 8.10 -9.73 3.17
C SER A 72 9.14 -9.04 2.30
N ALA A 73 10.29 -9.66 2.08
CA ALA A 73 11.34 -9.09 1.25
C ALA A 73 10.89 -8.90 -0.20
N ALA A 74 10.12 -9.86 -0.74
CA ALA A 74 9.60 -9.75 -2.10
C ALA A 74 8.63 -8.58 -2.23
N PHE A 75 7.74 -8.42 -1.26
CA PHE A 75 6.82 -7.28 -1.24
C PHE A 75 7.57 -5.96 -1.11
N LYS A 76 8.59 -5.93 -0.26
CA LYS A 76 9.39 -4.71 -0.06
C LYS A 76 10.05 -4.28 -1.35
N LYS A 77 10.62 -5.23 -2.08
CA LYS A 77 11.25 -4.94 -3.37
C LYS A 77 10.24 -4.40 -4.37
N SER A 78 9.07 -5.02 -4.45
CA SER A 78 8.01 -4.56 -5.34
C SER A 78 7.54 -3.15 -4.95
N TYR A 79 7.40 -2.92 -3.66
CA TYR A 79 6.98 -1.61 -3.18
C TYR A 79 8.00 -0.52 -3.55
N ASP A 80 9.28 -0.79 -3.34
CA ASP A 80 10.33 0.17 -3.65
C ASP A 80 10.32 0.52 -5.14
N GLU A 81 10.10 -0.47 -6.00
CA GLU A 81 9.99 -0.24 -7.44
C GLU A 81 8.76 0.58 -7.79
N GLN A 82 7.62 0.27 -7.17
CA GLN A 82 6.38 1.00 -7.41
C GLN A 82 6.51 2.44 -6.93
N LYS A 83 7.10 2.64 -5.77
CA LYS A 83 7.31 3.98 -5.24
C LYS A 83 8.20 4.80 -6.17
N ALA A 84 9.26 4.20 -6.69
CA ALA A 84 10.14 4.88 -7.63
C ALA A 84 9.39 5.27 -8.90
N GLN A 85 8.54 4.38 -9.42
CA GLN A 85 7.74 4.68 -10.59
C GLN A 85 6.78 5.84 -10.35
N LEU A 86 6.13 5.86 -9.18
CA LEU A 86 5.23 6.95 -8.82
C LEU A 86 5.98 8.27 -8.70
N GLY A 87 7.18 8.24 -8.14
CA GLY A 87 8.01 9.43 -8.01
C GLY A 87 8.42 10.02 -9.34
N MET A 88 8.42 9.22 -10.39
CA MET A 88 8.75 9.67 -11.75
C MET A 88 7.53 10.18 -12.50
N ALA A 89 6.33 9.90 -12.01
CA ALA A 89 5.10 10.35 -12.65
C ALA A 89 4.86 11.82 -12.33
N THR A 90 4.57 12.62 -13.34
CA THR A 90 4.41 14.06 -13.16
C THR A 90 3.23 14.42 -12.26
N ASN A 91 2.23 13.56 -12.22
CA ASN A 91 1.02 13.82 -11.43
C ASN A 91 1.26 13.68 -9.93
N TYR A 92 2.41 13.15 -9.52
CA TYR A 92 2.68 12.85 -8.12
C TYR A 92 3.93 13.54 -7.61
N THR A 93 4.23 14.69 -8.16
CA THR A 93 5.46 15.40 -7.83
C THR A 93 5.50 15.94 -6.41
N VAL A 94 4.35 16.01 -5.75
CA VAL A 94 4.28 16.53 -4.39
C VAL A 94 5.11 15.70 -3.40
N TRP A 95 5.41 14.49 -3.78
CA TRP A 95 6.14 13.59 -2.89
C TRP A 95 7.64 13.78 -2.90
N THR A 96 8.14 14.55 -3.81
CA THR A 96 9.57 14.57 -4.08
C THR A 96 10.32 15.49 -3.19
N SER A 97 9.66 16.17 -2.33
CA SER A 97 10.33 17.09 -1.41
C SER A 97 11.28 16.39 -0.45
#